data_7819dcca7514eba0cab6bb8d740ec2c6
#
_entry.id   7819dcca7514eba0cab6bb8d740ec2c6
#
_cell.length_a   1.000
_cell.length_b   1.000
_cell.length_c   1.000
_cell.angle_alpha   90.00
_cell.angle_beta   90.00
_cell.angle_gamma   90.00
#
_symmetry.space_group_name_H-M   'P 1'
#
loop_
_entity.id
_entity.type
_entity.pdbx_description
1 polymer ?
#
loop_
_entity_poly.entity_id
_entity_poly.type
_entity_poly.pdbx_seq_one_letter_code
_entity_poly.pdbx_strand_id
1 'polypeptide(L)'
;MGAIAWSLWQIVAVNDYSEINKANWDERAPAHAASPGYAIDRFLADPEFLSDVVRFDLPLLGDIRGLRGVHLQCHIGTDTISLARLGASMTGVDFSGPAVRQARALAAQTGADATFVESDVYEAADAVGSGQFDLVFTGIGALCWLPSIERWARVVASLLRPGGRLFIREGHPMLWSLGDSRPDGLLVVEYPYFERDEPMIFDEAGTYVSTDVVFKHTLTHEWNHGLGEIITALLGSGLTITGLTEHDSVPWEALPGQMTLLSSGEWRLTDRPWRLPHSYTLQAVKAS
;
A
#
# COMPACT_ATOMS: atom_id res chain seq x y z
N MET A 1 -38.83 -20.55 14.37
CA MET A 1 -38.10 -19.46 15.08
C MET A 1 -36.61 -19.78 14.98
N GLY A 2 -35.87 -19.22 14.07
CA GLY A 2 -34.45 -19.57 13.86
C GLY A 2 -33.77 -18.88 12.69
N ALA A 3 -34.26 -17.73 12.19
CA ALA A 3 -33.67 -17.05 11.03
C ALA A 3 -33.22 -15.61 11.26
N ILE A 4 -33.27 -15.11 12.49
CA ILE A 4 -32.98 -13.68 12.76
C ILE A 4 -31.63 -13.48 13.50
N ALA A 5 -31.04 -14.55 14.04
CA ALA A 5 -29.80 -14.45 14.82
C ALA A 5 -28.52 -14.36 13.98
N TRP A 6 -28.54 -14.77 12.73
CA TRP A 6 -27.32 -14.81 11.86
C TRP A 6 -26.97 -13.47 11.22
N SER A 7 -27.94 -12.58 11.02
CA SER A 7 -27.70 -11.30 10.35
C SER A 7 -27.01 -10.25 11.22
N LEU A 8 -27.18 -10.33 12.55
CA LEU A 8 -26.59 -9.36 13.48
C LEU A 8 -25.12 -9.64 13.77
N TRP A 9 -24.69 -10.90 13.72
CA TRP A 9 -23.28 -11.28 13.90
C TRP A 9 -22.43 -10.90 12.70
N GLN A 10 -22.94 -10.97 11.48
CA GLN A 10 -22.20 -10.55 10.27
C GLN A 10 -22.02 -9.02 10.20
N ILE A 11 -22.98 -8.24 10.73
CA ILE A 11 -22.87 -6.77 10.71
C ILE A 11 -21.87 -6.28 11.77
N VAL A 12 -21.71 -6.96 12.89
CA VAL A 12 -20.76 -6.60 13.95
C VAL A 12 -19.33 -6.97 13.54
N ALA A 13 -19.13 -8.09 12.81
CA ALA A 13 -17.81 -8.54 12.39
C ALA A 13 -17.18 -7.68 11.27
N VAL A 14 -17.98 -7.03 10.42
CA VAL A 14 -17.48 -6.26 9.27
C VAL A 14 -16.92 -4.89 9.67
N ASN A 15 -17.33 -4.32 10.81
CA ASN A 15 -16.84 -3.01 11.25
C ASN A 15 -15.64 -3.07 12.21
N ASP A 16 -15.27 -4.23 12.71
CA ASP A 16 -14.24 -4.38 13.74
C ASP A 16 -12.80 -4.35 13.16
N TYR A 17 -12.60 -4.84 11.93
CA TYR A 17 -11.27 -4.90 11.32
C TYR A 17 -10.63 -3.53 11.13
N SER A 18 -11.42 -2.54 10.75
CA SER A 18 -10.91 -1.19 10.50
C SER A 18 -10.39 -0.54 11.77
N GLU A 19 -11.10 -0.71 12.90
CA GLU A 19 -10.67 -0.22 14.22
C GLU A 19 -9.42 -0.95 14.71
N ILE A 20 -9.37 -2.29 14.54
CA ILE A 20 -8.21 -3.11 14.90
C ILE A 20 -6.98 -2.69 14.10
N ASN A 21 -7.07 -2.66 12.78
CA ASN A 21 -5.97 -2.27 11.92
C ASN A 21 -5.56 -0.81 12.14
N LYS A 22 -6.54 0.08 12.36
CA LYS A 22 -6.25 1.49 12.68
C LYS A 22 -5.47 1.62 14.00
N ALA A 23 -5.88 0.93 15.06
CA ALA A 23 -5.18 0.96 16.34
C ALA A 23 -3.74 0.44 16.22
N ASN A 24 -3.55 -0.63 15.43
CA ASN A 24 -2.24 -1.20 15.12
C ASN A 24 -1.34 -0.17 14.41
N TRP A 25 -1.84 0.47 13.33
CA TRP A 25 -1.10 1.45 12.55
C TRP A 25 -0.89 2.78 13.29
N ASP A 26 -1.83 3.21 14.14
CA ASP A 26 -1.70 4.41 14.96
C ASP A 26 -0.51 4.32 15.93
N GLU A 27 -0.22 3.13 16.48
CA GLU A 27 0.96 2.92 17.32
C GLU A 27 2.27 2.84 16.51
N ARG A 28 2.23 2.27 15.30
CA ARG A 28 3.42 2.05 14.48
C ARG A 28 3.90 3.30 13.77
N ALA A 29 3.01 4.19 13.35
CA ALA A 29 3.37 5.37 12.57
C ALA A 29 4.46 6.26 13.20
N PRO A 30 4.45 6.58 14.50
CA PRO A 30 5.54 7.32 15.14
C PRO A 30 6.88 6.57 15.14
N ALA A 31 6.86 5.24 15.35
CA ALA A 31 8.05 4.41 15.34
C ALA A 31 8.66 4.33 13.92
N HIS A 32 7.80 4.23 12.91
CA HIS A 32 8.22 4.27 11.51
C HIS A 32 8.86 5.61 11.14
N ALA A 33 8.26 6.73 11.54
CA ALA A 33 8.83 8.05 11.32
C ALA A 33 10.19 8.26 11.98
N ALA A 34 10.43 7.62 13.14
CA ALA A 34 11.70 7.65 13.85
C ALA A 34 12.74 6.64 13.31
N SER A 35 12.32 5.70 12.48
CA SER A 35 13.18 4.64 11.95
C SER A 35 14.12 5.17 10.85
N PRO A 36 15.39 4.75 10.85
CA PRO A 36 16.32 5.03 9.74
C PRO A 36 15.81 4.54 8.37
N GLY A 37 14.95 3.51 8.34
CA GLY A 37 14.39 2.96 7.11
C GLY A 37 13.55 3.95 6.31
N TYR A 38 12.90 4.91 6.96
CA TYR A 38 12.14 5.97 6.30
C TYR A 38 12.97 7.20 5.94
N ALA A 39 14.21 7.26 6.39
CA ALA A 39 15.21 8.27 6.02
C ALA A 39 14.71 9.74 6.11
N ILE A 40 13.91 10.06 7.14
CA ILE A 40 13.31 11.41 7.31
C ILE A 40 14.38 12.49 7.29
N ASP A 41 15.53 12.28 7.94
CA ASP A 41 16.63 13.23 7.94
C ASP A 41 17.15 13.54 6.52
N ARG A 42 17.13 12.57 5.61
CA ARG A 42 17.50 12.78 4.21
C ARG A 42 16.46 13.60 3.47
N PHE A 43 15.16 13.40 3.74
CA PHE A 43 14.11 14.25 3.20
C PHE A 43 14.28 15.71 3.62
N LEU A 44 14.75 15.96 4.85
CA LEU A 44 14.98 17.31 5.36
C LEU A 44 16.27 17.94 4.82
N ALA A 45 17.31 17.14 4.63
CA ALA A 45 18.63 17.63 4.23
C ALA A 45 18.77 17.82 2.71
N ASP A 46 18.08 17.03 1.91
CA ASP A 46 18.20 17.01 0.45
C ASP A 46 16.82 17.19 -0.20
N PRO A 47 16.57 18.36 -0.84
CA PRO A 47 15.29 18.62 -1.49
C PRO A 47 15.01 17.73 -2.72
N GLU A 48 16.02 17.07 -3.28
CA GLU A 48 15.87 16.16 -4.41
C GLU A 48 15.79 14.68 -4.00
N PHE A 49 15.93 14.40 -2.70
CA PHE A 49 15.85 13.03 -2.22
C PHE A 49 14.45 12.44 -2.44
N LEU A 50 14.41 11.24 -3.01
CA LEU A 50 13.19 10.44 -3.20
C LEU A 50 13.29 9.17 -2.36
N SER A 51 12.15 8.66 -1.89
CA SER A 51 12.06 7.33 -1.28
C SER A 51 12.55 6.25 -2.23
N ASP A 52 13.05 5.16 -1.68
CA ASP A 52 13.54 4.04 -2.50
C ASP A 52 12.40 3.41 -3.31
N VAL A 53 11.18 3.38 -2.76
CA VAL A 53 9.95 2.91 -3.44
C VAL A 53 9.70 3.75 -4.71
N VAL A 54 9.56 5.07 -4.58
CA VAL A 54 9.30 5.94 -5.74
C VAL A 54 10.47 5.93 -6.72
N ARG A 55 11.71 5.82 -6.23
CA ARG A 55 12.88 5.71 -7.11
C ARG A 55 12.87 4.44 -7.96
N PHE A 56 12.42 3.32 -7.39
CA PHE A 56 12.22 2.08 -8.14
C PHE A 56 11.15 2.26 -9.24
N ASP A 57 10.10 3.00 -8.94
CA ASP A 57 8.95 3.16 -9.84
C ASP A 57 9.22 4.12 -11.02
N LEU A 58 10.25 4.99 -10.93
CA LEU A 58 10.52 6.03 -11.95
C LEU A 58 10.49 5.54 -13.40
N PRO A 59 11.09 4.39 -13.76
CA PRO A 59 11.11 3.92 -15.16
C PRO A 59 9.72 3.65 -15.74
N LEU A 60 8.76 3.26 -14.89
CA LEU A 60 7.39 2.92 -15.29
C LEU A 60 6.40 4.04 -15.00
N LEU A 61 6.66 4.86 -13.99
CA LEU A 61 5.81 5.98 -13.58
C LEU A 61 5.73 7.06 -14.67
N GLY A 62 6.83 7.33 -15.36
CA GLY A 62 6.92 8.37 -16.38
C GLY A 62 6.82 9.78 -15.82
N ASP A 63 6.57 10.76 -16.69
CA ASP A 63 6.46 12.17 -16.31
C ASP A 63 5.12 12.46 -15.60
N ILE A 64 5.20 13.01 -14.40
CA ILE A 64 4.04 13.41 -13.60
C ILE A 64 4.00 14.90 -13.29
N ARG A 65 4.89 15.71 -13.88
CA ARG A 65 4.94 17.16 -13.66
C ARG A 65 3.62 17.83 -14.04
N GLY A 66 3.12 18.64 -13.13
CA GLY A 66 1.87 19.38 -13.31
C GLY A 66 0.61 18.54 -13.18
N LEU A 67 0.72 17.24 -12.88
CA LEU A 67 -0.43 16.39 -12.60
C LEU A 67 -0.97 16.66 -11.20
N ARG A 68 -2.29 16.57 -11.04
CA ARG A 68 -2.96 16.48 -9.76
C ARG A 68 -3.11 15.01 -9.38
N GLY A 69 -2.41 14.61 -8.31
CA GLY A 69 -2.38 13.22 -7.87
C GLY A 69 -3.01 13.00 -6.50
N VAL A 70 -3.53 11.80 -6.28
CA VAL A 70 -3.91 11.30 -4.95
C VAL A 70 -3.16 10.01 -4.67
N HIS A 71 -2.59 9.92 -3.46
CA HIS A 71 -1.92 8.71 -2.97
C HIS A 71 -2.80 8.07 -1.89
N LEU A 72 -3.35 6.89 -2.19
CA LEU A 72 -4.18 6.12 -1.27
C LEU A 72 -3.32 5.31 -0.31
N GLN A 73 -3.70 5.31 0.98
CA GLN A 73 -3.00 4.62 2.07
C GLN A 73 -1.54 5.09 2.18
N CYS A 74 -1.37 6.42 2.26
CA CYS A 74 -0.07 7.10 2.10
C CYS A 74 0.85 7.01 3.32
N HIS A 75 0.41 6.41 4.42
CA HIS A 75 1.16 6.28 5.67
C HIS A 75 1.74 7.63 6.14
N ILE A 76 3.02 7.69 6.50
CA ILE A 76 3.72 8.92 6.94
C ILE A 76 4.13 9.85 5.78
N GLY A 77 3.70 9.58 4.56
CA GLY A 77 3.73 10.51 3.43
C GLY A 77 5.06 10.63 2.67
N THR A 78 6.07 9.82 2.94
CA THR A 78 7.38 9.91 2.26
C THR A 78 7.29 9.73 0.75
N ASP A 79 6.48 8.76 0.29
CA ASP A 79 6.26 8.55 -1.14
C ASP A 79 5.42 9.66 -1.76
N THR A 80 4.41 10.16 -1.03
CA THR A 80 3.61 11.32 -1.47
C THR A 80 4.48 12.55 -1.69
N ILE A 81 5.42 12.82 -0.76
CA ILE A 81 6.37 13.92 -0.86
C ILE A 81 7.35 13.69 -2.02
N SER A 82 7.78 12.45 -2.23
CA SER A 82 8.62 12.10 -3.38
C SER A 82 7.93 12.37 -4.71
N LEU A 83 6.65 12.03 -4.85
CA LEU A 83 5.84 12.34 -6.03
C LEU A 83 5.66 13.86 -6.21
N ALA A 84 5.47 14.61 -5.11
CA ALA A 84 5.42 16.08 -5.17
C ALA A 84 6.75 16.67 -5.64
N ARG A 85 7.89 16.15 -5.21
CA ARG A 85 9.22 16.54 -5.69
C ARG A 85 9.46 16.26 -7.17
N LEU A 86 8.76 15.30 -7.73
CA LEU A 86 8.72 15.04 -9.17
C LEU A 86 7.81 16.01 -9.94
N GLY A 87 7.20 16.97 -9.25
CA GLY A 87 6.43 18.07 -9.83
C GLY A 87 4.93 17.85 -9.92
N ALA A 88 4.38 16.85 -9.27
CA ALA A 88 2.94 16.68 -9.12
C ALA A 88 2.41 17.49 -7.92
N SER A 89 1.14 17.94 -7.96
CA SER A 89 0.42 18.42 -6.79
C SER A 89 -0.29 17.23 -6.14
N MET A 90 0.11 16.85 -4.92
CA MET A 90 -0.29 15.58 -4.33
C MET A 90 -1.24 15.74 -3.14
N THR A 91 -2.20 14.84 -3.05
CA THR A 91 -3.03 14.63 -1.86
C THR A 91 -2.80 13.21 -1.33
N GLY A 92 -2.31 13.06 -0.10
CA GLY A 92 -2.21 11.77 0.57
C GLY A 92 -3.47 11.49 1.40
N VAL A 93 -3.95 10.26 1.37
CA VAL A 93 -5.08 9.79 2.19
C VAL A 93 -4.62 8.59 3.02
N ASP A 94 -4.87 8.65 4.32
CA ASP A 94 -4.59 7.55 5.24
C ASP A 94 -5.58 7.56 6.40
N PHE A 95 -5.94 6.39 6.93
CA PHE A 95 -6.88 6.30 8.05
C PHE A 95 -6.21 6.56 9.41
N SER A 96 -4.87 6.45 9.51
CA SER A 96 -4.13 6.68 10.74
C SER A 96 -3.90 8.17 10.99
N GLY A 97 -4.56 8.70 12.02
CA GLY A 97 -4.36 10.09 12.44
C GLY A 97 -2.90 10.42 12.80
N PRO A 98 -2.18 9.57 13.56
CA PRO A 98 -0.74 9.73 13.80
C PRO A 98 0.09 9.76 12.50
N ALA A 99 -0.17 8.89 11.53
CA ALA A 99 0.54 8.87 10.25
C ALA A 99 0.32 10.18 9.49
N VAL A 100 -0.93 10.63 9.36
CA VAL A 100 -1.29 11.89 8.71
C VAL A 100 -0.63 13.10 9.38
N ARG A 101 -0.53 13.11 10.73
CA ARG A 101 0.19 14.18 11.43
C ARG A 101 1.68 14.20 11.09
N GLN A 102 2.34 13.05 11.02
CA GLN A 102 3.76 12.94 10.60
C GLN A 102 3.92 13.42 9.16
N ALA A 103 3.05 12.98 8.25
CA ALA A 103 3.06 13.38 6.85
C ALA A 103 2.91 14.91 6.67
N ARG A 104 1.96 15.52 7.39
CA ARG A 104 1.76 16.98 7.39
C ARG A 104 2.98 17.74 7.92
N ALA A 105 3.58 17.24 9.01
CA ALA A 105 4.77 17.84 9.58
C ALA A 105 5.95 17.78 8.60
N LEU A 106 6.16 16.64 7.94
CA LEU A 106 7.23 16.47 6.96
C LEU A 106 7.00 17.34 5.71
N ALA A 107 5.77 17.41 5.19
CA ALA A 107 5.46 18.29 4.07
C ALA A 107 5.72 19.76 4.39
N ALA A 108 5.31 20.22 5.58
CA ALA A 108 5.59 21.60 6.02
C ALA A 108 7.09 21.92 6.14
N GLN A 109 7.89 20.96 6.62
CA GLN A 109 9.34 21.14 6.78
C GLN A 109 10.09 21.09 5.45
N THR A 110 9.61 20.29 4.50
CA THR A 110 10.22 20.13 3.17
C THR A 110 9.72 21.13 2.15
N GLY A 111 8.61 21.85 2.43
CA GLY A 111 7.95 22.73 1.48
C GLY A 111 7.34 22.01 0.27
N ALA A 112 7.08 20.69 0.38
CA ALA A 112 6.51 19.90 -0.71
C ALA A 112 5.06 20.30 -1.01
N ASP A 113 4.67 20.32 -2.30
CA ASP A 113 3.28 20.56 -2.73
C ASP A 113 2.42 19.31 -2.47
N ALA A 114 2.22 19.01 -1.19
CA ALA A 114 1.49 17.86 -0.72
C ALA A 114 0.56 18.22 0.44
N THR A 115 -0.68 17.75 0.35
CA THR A 115 -1.68 17.84 1.43
C THR A 115 -2.06 16.45 1.90
N PHE A 116 -2.57 16.33 3.15
CA PHE A 116 -2.90 15.02 3.72
C PHE A 116 -4.24 15.05 4.42
N VAL A 117 -5.04 14.02 4.17
CA VAL A 117 -6.40 13.86 4.70
C VAL A 117 -6.50 12.55 5.49
N GLU A 118 -7.01 12.62 6.72
CA GLU A 118 -7.34 11.43 7.50
C GLU A 118 -8.70 10.90 7.04
N SER A 119 -8.69 9.73 6.40
CA SER A 119 -9.91 9.06 5.92
C SER A 119 -9.63 7.58 5.65
N ASP A 120 -10.64 6.75 5.84
CA ASP A 120 -10.64 5.40 5.30
C ASP A 120 -10.54 5.47 3.76
N VAL A 121 -9.81 4.52 3.17
CA VAL A 121 -9.62 4.49 1.70
C VAL A 121 -10.93 4.34 0.95
N TYR A 122 -11.90 3.62 1.51
CA TYR A 122 -13.21 3.45 0.88
C TYR A 122 -14.07 4.72 0.87
N GLU A 123 -13.75 5.68 1.75
CA GLU A 123 -14.39 6.99 1.83
C GLU A 123 -13.54 8.10 1.17
N ALA A 124 -12.41 7.73 0.55
CA ALA A 124 -11.47 8.71 -0.01
C ALA A 124 -12.13 9.66 -1.02
N ALA A 125 -13.05 9.16 -1.86
CA ALA A 125 -13.72 9.99 -2.86
C ALA A 125 -14.61 11.09 -2.25
N ASP A 126 -15.24 10.82 -1.10
CA ASP A 126 -16.02 11.82 -0.36
C ASP A 126 -15.10 12.81 0.37
N ALA A 127 -13.97 12.33 0.87
CA ALA A 127 -13.01 13.14 1.63
C ALA A 127 -12.22 14.13 0.75
N VAL A 128 -11.85 13.75 -0.48
CA VAL A 128 -10.97 14.56 -1.35
C VAL A 128 -11.60 14.98 -2.68
N GLY A 129 -12.83 14.53 -2.95
CA GLY A 129 -13.61 14.85 -4.16
C GLY A 129 -13.38 13.87 -5.32
N SER A 130 -14.48 13.56 -6.02
CA SER A 130 -14.51 12.65 -7.16
C SER A 130 -14.13 13.33 -8.47
N GLY A 131 -13.61 12.57 -9.44
CA GLY A 131 -13.38 12.98 -10.82
C GLY A 131 -12.38 14.10 -11.05
N GLN A 132 -11.43 14.29 -10.13
CA GLN A 132 -10.54 15.45 -10.11
C GLN A 132 -9.07 15.11 -10.38
N PHE A 133 -8.68 13.84 -10.25
CA PHE A 133 -7.28 13.47 -10.25
C PHE A 133 -6.81 12.93 -11.61
N ASP A 134 -5.64 13.38 -12.02
CA ASP A 134 -4.91 12.87 -13.18
C ASP A 134 -4.25 11.54 -12.87
N LEU A 135 -3.83 11.37 -11.61
CA LEU A 135 -3.10 10.22 -11.11
C LEU A 135 -3.69 9.74 -9.78
N VAL A 136 -4.06 8.46 -9.70
CA VAL A 136 -4.20 7.73 -8.45
C VAL A 136 -2.95 6.89 -8.29
N PHE A 137 -2.26 7.04 -7.17
CA PHE A 137 -1.08 6.26 -6.81
C PHE A 137 -1.39 5.40 -5.60
N THR A 138 -0.94 4.16 -5.59
CA THR A 138 -0.96 3.27 -4.43
C THR A 138 0.42 2.63 -4.29
N GLY A 139 1.04 2.82 -3.13
CA GLY A 139 2.33 2.24 -2.80
C GLY A 139 2.22 0.77 -2.39
N ILE A 140 3.37 0.14 -2.21
CA ILE A 140 3.46 -1.29 -1.91
C ILE A 140 3.05 -1.59 -0.45
N GLY A 141 2.33 -2.70 -0.24
CA GLY A 141 1.85 -3.14 1.06
C GLY A 141 0.53 -2.49 1.49
N ALA A 142 -0.31 -2.08 0.55
CA ALA A 142 -1.57 -1.39 0.80
C ALA A 142 -2.80 -2.29 0.69
N LEU A 143 -2.87 -3.16 -0.32
CA LEU A 143 -4.09 -3.90 -0.61
C LEU A 143 -4.40 -5.01 0.40
N CYS A 144 -3.40 -5.55 1.07
CA CYS A 144 -3.59 -6.59 2.10
C CYS A 144 -4.41 -6.12 3.31
N TRP A 145 -4.61 -4.83 3.52
CA TRP A 145 -5.42 -4.26 4.59
C TRP A 145 -6.91 -4.15 4.25
N LEU A 146 -7.31 -4.52 3.04
CA LEU A 146 -8.62 -4.25 2.48
C LEU A 146 -9.43 -5.54 2.32
N PRO A 147 -10.67 -5.62 2.85
CA PRO A 147 -11.53 -6.80 2.70
C PRO A 147 -12.14 -6.95 1.30
N SER A 148 -12.09 -5.93 0.44
CA SER A 148 -12.72 -6.00 -0.89
C SER A 148 -11.97 -5.19 -1.93
N ILE A 149 -11.36 -5.90 -2.87
CA ILE A 149 -10.66 -5.28 -3.99
C ILE A 149 -11.62 -4.59 -4.96
N GLU A 150 -12.86 -5.08 -5.09
CA GLU A 150 -13.87 -4.42 -5.93
C GLU A 150 -14.26 -3.03 -5.40
N ARG A 151 -14.42 -2.88 -4.07
CA ARG A 151 -14.69 -1.57 -3.46
C ARG A 151 -13.54 -0.62 -3.71
N TRP A 152 -12.30 -1.06 -3.52
CA TRP A 152 -11.11 -0.26 -3.79
C TRP A 152 -11.05 0.18 -5.27
N ALA A 153 -11.28 -0.73 -6.21
CA ALA A 153 -11.26 -0.40 -7.64
C ALA A 153 -12.33 0.65 -8.01
N ARG A 154 -13.51 0.59 -7.39
CA ARG A 154 -14.56 1.64 -7.57
C ARG A 154 -14.10 2.99 -7.03
N VAL A 155 -13.42 3.03 -5.87
CA VAL A 155 -12.84 4.28 -5.34
C VAL A 155 -11.81 4.86 -6.30
N VAL A 156 -10.87 4.04 -6.78
CA VAL A 156 -9.88 4.47 -7.79
C VAL A 156 -10.56 5.08 -9.01
N ALA A 157 -11.56 4.37 -9.57
CA ALA A 157 -12.29 4.85 -10.73
C ALA A 157 -13.06 6.15 -10.44
N SER A 158 -13.61 6.30 -9.24
CA SER A 158 -14.37 7.52 -8.86
C SER A 158 -13.47 8.74 -8.69
N LEU A 159 -12.25 8.56 -8.18
CA LEU A 159 -11.27 9.64 -7.99
C LEU A 159 -10.72 10.19 -9.30
N LEU A 160 -10.48 9.30 -10.28
CA LEU A 160 -9.90 9.65 -11.55
C LEU A 160 -10.87 10.49 -12.41
N ARG A 161 -10.35 11.57 -13.02
CA ARG A 161 -11.03 12.23 -14.13
C ARG A 161 -11.00 11.35 -15.41
N PRO A 162 -11.86 11.63 -16.41
CA PRO A 162 -11.71 11.01 -17.72
C PRO A 162 -10.29 11.20 -18.25
N GLY A 163 -9.66 10.13 -18.74
CA GLY A 163 -8.27 10.10 -19.20
C GLY A 163 -7.21 10.10 -18.08
N GLY A 164 -7.61 10.15 -16.81
CA GLY A 164 -6.71 9.97 -15.66
C GLY A 164 -6.28 8.51 -15.51
N ARG A 165 -5.16 8.29 -14.80
CA ARG A 165 -4.54 6.97 -14.69
C ARG A 165 -4.29 6.51 -13.27
N LEU A 166 -4.36 5.21 -13.06
CA LEU A 166 -3.86 4.51 -11.89
C LEU A 166 -2.40 4.09 -12.14
N PHE A 167 -1.58 4.26 -11.12
CA PHE A 167 -0.28 3.60 -10.97
C PHE A 167 -0.25 2.92 -9.61
N ILE A 168 -0.06 1.61 -9.58
CA ILE A 168 0.12 0.85 -8.35
C ILE A 168 1.34 -0.04 -8.49
N ARG A 169 2.19 -0.03 -7.45
CA ARG A 169 3.14 -1.09 -7.18
C ARG A 169 2.71 -1.80 -5.90
N GLU A 170 2.59 -3.13 -5.94
CA GLU A 170 2.13 -3.92 -4.79
C GLU A 170 2.95 -5.20 -4.62
N GLY A 171 2.96 -5.74 -3.40
CA GLY A 171 3.47 -7.08 -3.14
C GLY A 171 2.69 -8.12 -3.93
N HIS A 172 3.41 -9.10 -4.52
CA HIS A 172 2.73 -10.08 -5.36
C HIS A 172 1.88 -11.03 -4.50
N PRO A 173 0.63 -11.30 -4.87
CA PRO A 173 -0.24 -12.17 -4.08
C PRO A 173 0.32 -13.60 -3.89
N MET A 174 1.20 -14.03 -4.78
CA MET A 174 1.90 -15.30 -4.60
C MET A 174 2.92 -15.23 -3.46
N LEU A 175 3.59 -14.10 -3.25
CA LEU A 175 4.47 -13.87 -2.10
C LEU A 175 3.67 -13.90 -0.79
N TRP A 176 2.54 -13.20 -0.75
CA TRP A 176 1.63 -13.17 0.41
C TRP A 176 0.98 -14.52 0.73
N SER A 177 0.95 -15.46 -0.23
CA SER A 177 0.44 -16.82 0.00
C SER A 177 1.46 -17.76 0.63
N LEU A 178 2.72 -17.35 0.76
CA LEU A 178 3.75 -18.19 1.35
C LEU A 178 3.71 -18.11 2.87
N GLY A 179 3.97 -19.24 3.51
CA GLY A 179 4.25 -19.30 4.94
C GLY A 179 5.66 -18.83 5.29
N ASP A 180 5.98 -18.90 6.56
CA ASP A 180 7.28 -18.50 7.11
C ASP A 180 8.47 -19.16 6.43
N SER A 181 9.62 -18.46 6.47
CA SER A 181 10.89 -18.97 5.98
C SER A 181 11.27 -20.27 6.67
N ARG A 182 11.65 -21.27 5.87
CA ARG A 182 11.97 -22.62 6.35
C ARG A 182 13.49 -22.90 6.26
N PRO A 183 14.06 -23.64 7.24
CA PRO A 183 15.47 -24.01 7.21
C PRO A 183 15.86 -24.89 6.02
N ASP A 184 14.91 -25.63 5.42
CA ASP A 184 15.11 -26.46 4.23
C ASP A 184 15.07 -25.66 2.91
N GLY A 185 14.77 -24.35 2.97
CA GLY A 185 14.71 -23.46 1.82
C GLY A 185 13.51 -23.68 0.90
N LEU A 186 12.53 -24.50 1.31
CA LEU A 186 11.29 -24.70 0.56
C LEU A 186 10.37 -23.50 0.74
N LEU A 187 9.71 -23.10 -0.34
CA LEU A 187 8.62 -22.13 -0.33
C LEU A 187 7.30 -22.91 -0.31
N VAL A 188 6.52 -22.72 0.73
CA VAL A 188 5.27 -23.47 0.95
C VAL A 188 4.10 -22.49 0.90
N VAL A 189 3.10 -22.80 0.10
CA VAL A 189 1.83 -22.05 0.07
C VAL A 189 1.00 -22.47 1.27
N GLU A 190 0.78 -21.55 2.20
CA GLU A 190 0.04 -21.79 3.45
C GLU A 190 -1.17 -20.88 3.58
N TYR A 191 -1.09 -19.68 3.01
CA TYR A 191 -2.14 -18.67 3.09
C TYR A 191 -2.98 -18.62 1.81
N PRO A 192 -4.23 -18.11 1.89
CA PRO A 192 -5.08 -17.95 0.71
C PRO A 192 -4.42 -17.07 -0.34
N TYR A 193 -4.54 -17.47 -1.62
CA TYR A 193 -4.18 -16.62 -2.77
C TYR A 193 -5.37 -15.78 -3.24
N PHE A 194 -6.58 -16.31 -3.11
CA PHE A 194 -7.83 -15.67 -3.54
C PHE A 194 -8.46 -14.89 -2.39
N GLU A 195 -9.15 -13.79 -2.72
CA GLU A 195 -9.95 -13.02 -1.77
C GLU A 195 -10.96 -13.91 -1.05
N ARG A 196 -11.13 -13.71 0.23
CA ARG A 196 -12.10 -14.39 1.08
C ARG A 196 -12.86 -13.37 1.90
N ASP A 197 -14.08 -13.75 2.33
CA ASP A 197 -14.87 -12.90 3.22
C ASP A 197 -14.20 -12.76 4.59
N GLU A 198 -13.64 -13.86 5.13
CA GLU A 198 -12.94 -13.84 6.42
C GLU A 198 -11.47 -13.43 6.26
N PRO A 199 -10.97 -12.54 7.15
CA PRO A 199 -9.56 -12.17 7.16
C PRO A 199 -8.64 -13.31 7.60
N MET A 200 -7.39 -13.23 7.24
CA MET A 200 -6.29 -13.81 8.01
C MET A 200 -6.06 -12.92 9.24
N ILE A 201 -5.89 -13.54 10.40
CA ILE A 201 -5.68 -12.83 11.65
C ILE A 201 -4.26 -13.14 12.12
N PHE A 202 -3.47 -12.08 12.31
CA PHE A 202 -2.12 -12.18 12.87
C PHE A 202 -2.05 -11.43 14.21
N ASP A 203 -1.19 -11.92 15.10
CA ASP A 203 -0.90 -11.31 16.40
C ASP A 203 0.61 -11.15 16.52
N GLU A 204 1.14 -10.03 15.99
CA GLU A 204 2.56 -9.81 15.86
C GLU A 204 3.01 -8.59 16.66
N ALA A 205 3.89 -8.81 17.65
CA ALA A 205 4.45 -7.77 18.49
C ALA A 205 5.45 -6.84 17.75
N GLY A 206 5.89 -7.22 16.56
CA GLY A 206 6.89 -6.50 15.77
C GLY A 206 6.31 -5.55 14.72
N THR A 207 7.21 -5.04 13.91
CA THR A 207 6.94 -4.30 12.67
C THR A 207 8.13 -4.48 11.71
N TYR A 208 7.97 -4.13 10.44
CA TYR A 208 9.02 -4.29 9.41
C TYR A 208 10.19 -3.29 9.52
N VAL A 209 10.13 -2.33 10.44
CA VAL A 209 11.25 -1.43 10.73
C VAL A 209 11.94 -1.79 12.04
N SER A 210 13.23 -1.51 12.14
CA SER A 210 13.96 -1.67 13.41
C SER A 210 13.51 -0.62 14.42
N THR A 211 13.03 -1.07 15.60
CA THR A 211 12.58 -0.20 16.70
C THR A 211 12.62 -0.96 18.02
N ASP A 212 12.84 -0.23 19.13
CA ASP A 212 12.74 -0.75 20.48
C ASP A 212 11.35 -0.50 21.11
N VAL A 213 10.42 0.05 20.35
CA VAL A 213 9.06 0.32 20.82
C VAL A 213 8.30 -1.00 21.01
N VAL A 214 7.69 -1.15 22.17
CA VAL A 214 6.79 -2.28 22.47
C VAL A 214 5.37 -1.85 22.14
N PHE A 215 4.77 -2.52 21.17
CA PHE A 215 3.39 -2.25 20.73
C PHE A 215 2.38 -3.00 21.60
N LYS A 216 1.21 -2.39 21.81
CA LYS A 216 0.08 -2.97 22.55
C LYS A 216 -1.00 -3.52 21.62
N HIS A 217 -1.19 -2.88 20.47
CA HIS A 217 -2.14 -3.29 19.45
C HIS A 217 -1.40 -4.15 18.42
N THR A 218 -1.36 -5.46 18.67
CA THR A 218 -0.57 -6.43 17.91
C THR A 218 -1.40 -7.20 16.88
N LEU A 219 -2.74 -7.23 17.06
CA LEU A 219 -3.66 -7.88 16.14
C LEU A 219 -3.75 -7.10 14.83
N THR A 220 -3.78 -7.86 13.72
CA THR A 220 -4.14 -7.37 12.39
C THR A 220 -5.14 -8.30 11.70
N HIS A 221 -5.95 -7.71 10.85
CA HIS A 221 -6.84 -8.41 9.93
C HIS A 221 -6.37 -8.12 8.50
N GLU A 222 -6.02 -9.17 7.78
CA GLU A 222 -5.40 -9.05 6.47
C GLU A 222 -6.10 -9.95 5.44
N TRP A 223 -6.05 -9.54 4.18
CA TRP A 223 -6.58 -10.27 3.04
C TRP A 223 -5.53 -10.39 1.96
N ASN A 224 -5.63 -11.43 1.15
CA ASN A 224 -4.89 -11.52 -0.10
C ASN A 224 -5.86 -11.38 -1.27
N HIS A 225 -5.41 -10.78 -2.35
CA HIS A 225 -6.20 -10.55 -3.55
C HIS A 225 -5.42 -11.07 -4.75
N GLY A 226 -5.92 -12.11 -5.39
CA GLY A 226 -5.27 -12.67 -6.57
C GLY A 226 -5.12 -11.64 -7.68
N LEU A 227 -4.02 -11.70 -8.43
CA LEU A 227 -3.74 -10.74 -9.50
C LEU A 227 -4.89 -10.68 -10.54
N GLY A 228 -5.50 -11.82 -10.85
CA GLY A 228 -6.68 -11.88 -11.71
C GLY A 228 -7.91 -11.16 -11.13
N GLU A 229 -8.10 -11.20 -9.80
CA GLU A 229 -9.18 -10.51 -9.10
C GLU A 229 -8.98 -8.99 -9.16
N ILE A 230 -7.75 -8.52 -8.88
CA ILE A 230 -7.39 -7.10 -8.97
C ILE A 230 -7.65 -6.55 -10.39
N ILE A 231 -7.17 -7.25 -11.42
CA ILE A 231 -7.37 -6.87 -12.81
C ILE A 231 -8.85 -6.84 -13.16
N THR A 232 -9.60 -7.88 -12.77
CA THR A 232 -11.05 -7.98 -13.05
C THR A 232 -11.83 -6.86 -12.36
N ALA A 233 -11.49 -6.51 -11.11
CA ALA A 233 -12.12 -5.42 -10.38
C ALA A 233 -11.89 -4.05 -11.04
N LEU A 234 -10.66 -3.79 -11.52
CA LEU A 234 -10.33 -2.55 -12.25
C LEU A 234 -11.08 -2.47 -13.59
N LEU A 235 -11.09 -3.56 -14.38
CA LEU A 235 -11.85 -3.64 -15.64
C LEU A 235 -13.35 -3.44 -15.39
N GLY A 236 -13.90 -4.11 -14.36
CA GLY A 236 -15.31 -3.98 -13.95
C GLY A 236 -15.69 -2.58 -13.48
N SER A 237 -14.72 -1.79 -13.05
CA SER A 237 -14.88 -0.39 -12.64
C SER A 237 -14.68 0.61 -13.80
N GLY A 238 -14.53 0.13 -15.04
CA GLY A 238 -14.43 0.96 -16.25
C GLY A 238 -13.02 1.49 -16.52
N LEU A 239 -11.99 0.88 -15.94
CA LEU A 239 -10.61 1.18 -16.29
C LEU A 239 -10.11 0.21 -17.38
N THR A 240 -9.16 0.67 -18.18
CA THR A 240 -8.44 -0.15 -19.17
C THR A 240 -7.02 -0.37 -18.67
N ILE A 241 -6.59 -1.63 -18.54
CA ILE A 241 -5.22 -1.96 -18.16
C ILE A 241 -4.28 -1.56 -19.29
N THR A 242 -3.26 -0.77 -18.97
CA THR A 242 -2.26 -0.26 -19.93
C THR A 242 -0.86 -0.81 -19.69
N GLY A 243 -0.62 -1.42 -18.53
CA GLY A 243 0.65 -2.04 -18.22
C GLY A 243 0.54 -2.99 -17.03
N LEU A 244 1.28 -4.09 -17.11
CA LEU A 244 1.50 -5.03 -16.02
C LEU A 244 2.94 -5.54 -16.13
N THR A 245 3.71 -5.35 -15.06
CA THR A 245 5.09 -5.84 -14.94
C THR A 245 5.24 -6.54 -13.60
N GLU A 246 5.66 -7.78 -13.62
CA GLU A 246 6.02 -8.52 -12.41
C GLU A 246 7.52 -8.36 -12.14
N HIS A 247 7.90 -8.27 -10.86
CA HIS A 247 9.28 -8.07 -10.42
C HIS A 247 9.72 -9.22 -9.52
N ASP A 248 11.00 -9.58 -9.60
CA ASP A 248 11.63 -10.60 -8.76
C ASP A 248 12.24 -10.01 -7.46
N SER A 249 11.76 -8.82 -7.05
CA SER A 249 12.22 -8.12 -5.87
C SER A 249 11.09 -7.39 -5.14
N VAL A 250 11.37 -7.01 -3.87
CA VAL A 250 10.47 -6.29 -2.96
C VAL A 250 11.32 -5.43 -2.01
N PRO A 251 10.82 -4.27 -1.49
CA PRO A 251 11.66 -3.35 -0.72
C PRO A 251 11.93 -3.77 0.75
N TRP A 252 11.56 -4.96 1.17
CA TRP A 252 11.86 -5.52 2.50
C TRP A 252 12.25 -6.99 2.40
N GLU A 253 12.86 -7.55 3.46
CA GLU A 253 13.18 -8.97 3.54
C GLU A 253 11.92 -9.78 3.84
N ALA A 254 11.13 -10.06 2.80
CA ALA A 254 9.84 -10.76 2.93
C ALA A 254 9.98 -12.23 3.36
N LEU A 255 11.12 -12.85 3.09
CA LEU A 255 11.46 -14.23 3.46
C LEU A 255 12.79 -14.23 4.22
N PRO A 256 12.78 -13.98 5.53
CA PRO A 256 14.00 -13.83 6.33
C PRO A 256 14.99 -14.96 6.17
N GLY A 257 16.25 -14.60 5.91
CA GLY A 257 17.36 -15.56 5.70
C GLY A 257 17.38 -16.25 4.34
N GLN A 258 16.40 -16.04 3.47
CA GLN A 258 16.37 -16.60 2.10
C GLN A 258 16.57 -15.55 1.01
N MET A 259 16.68 -14.28 1.40
CA MET A 259 16.81 -13.17 0.44
C MET A 259 18.16 -12.46 0.54
N THR A 260 18.53 -11.77 -0.53
CA THR A 260 19.72 -10.94 -0.63
C THR A 260 19.31 -9.51 -0.92
N LEU A 261 19.86 -8.56 -0.16
CA LEU A 261 19.72 -7.12 -0.40
C LEU A 261 20.55 -6.74 -1.63
N LEU A 262 19.88 -6.12 -2.60
CA LEU A 262 20.49 -5.60 -3.81
C LEU A 262 21.01 -4.16 -3.61
N SER A 263 21.89 -3.71 -4.47
CA SER A 263 22.38 -2.32 -4.48
C SER A 263 21.31 -1.26 -4.74
N SER A 264 20.17 -1.67 -5.27
CA SER A 264 18.97 -0.84 -5.46
C SER A 264 18.19 -0.58 -4.18
N GLY A 265 18.49 -1.27 -3.07
CA GLY A 265 17.67 -1.26 -1.85
C GLY A 265 16.57 -2.33 -1.84
N GLU A 266 16.43 -3.08 -2.91
CA GLU A 266 15.45 -4.15 -3.04
C GLU A 266 15.99 -5.50 -2.54
N TRP A 267 15.11 -6.35 -2.04
CA TRP A 267 15.41 -7.72 -1.63
C TRP A 267 14.88 -8.72 -2.65
N ARG A 268 15.64 -9.77 -2.91
CA ARG A 268 15.26 -10.82 -3.83
C ARG A 268 15.74 -12.18 -3.34
N LEU A 269 15.09 -13.27 -3.73
CA LEU A 269 15.54 -14.62 -3.38
C LEU A 269 17.01 -14.84 -3.78
N THR A 270 17.79 -15.34 -2.84
CA THR A 270 19.22 -15.66 -3.07
C THR A 270 19.37 -16.83 -4.02
N ASP A 271 18.56 -17.88 -3.82
CA ASP A 271 18.56 -19.08 -4.67
C ASP A 271 17.45 -19.00 -5.72
N ARG A 272 17.82 -19.11 -6.99
CA ARG A 272 16.90 -19.16 -8.14
C ARG A 272 15.82 -18.05 -8.08
N PRO A 273 16.20 -16.77 -8.15
CA PRO A 273 15.28 -15.63 -7.98
C PRO A 273 14.11 -15.63 -8.98
N TRP A 274 14.28 -16.20 -10.15
CA TRP A 274 13.27 -16.30 -11.22
C TRP A 274 12.09 -17.24 -10.94
N ARG A 275 12.08 -17.95 -9.80
CA ARG A 275 11.04 -18.94 -9.48
C ARG A 275 9.78 -18.34 -8.83
N LEU A 276 9.83 -17.10 -8.40
CA LEU A 276 8.73 -16.43 -7.69
C LEU A 276 8.70 -14.94 -8.02
N PRO A 277 7.57 -14.38 -8.46
CA PRO A 277 7.38 -12.94 -8.47
C PRO A 277 7.21 -12.43 -7.03
N HIS A 278 7.85 -11.28 -6.70
CA HIS A 278 7.81 -10.70 -5.36
C HIS A 278 6.92 -9.45 -5.29
N SER A 279 6.90 -8.68 -6.35
CA SER A 279 6.02 -7.52 -6.49
C SER A 279 5.55 -7.37 -7.93
N TYR A 280 4.60 -6.47 -8.16
CA TYR A 280 4.16 -6.13 -9.51
C TYR A 280 3.84 -4.63 -9.59
N THR A 281 4.03 -4.06 -10.77
CA THR A 281 3.50 -2.74 -11.14
C THR A 281 2.37 -2.91 -12.13
N LEU A 282 1.20 -2.32 -11.81
CA LEU A 282 0.03 -2.32 -12.69
C LEU A 282 -0.36 -0.89 -12.99
N GLN A 283 -0.70 -0.62 -14.24
CA GLN A 283 -1.19 0.67 -14.70
C GLN A 283 -2.52 0.50 -15.43
N ALA A 284 -3.41 1.44 -15.21
CA ALA A 284 -4.72 1.47 -15.86
C ALA A 284 -5.15 2.91 -16.14
N VAL A 285 -5.98 3.11 -17.16
CA VAL A 285 -6.50 4.43 -17.54
C VAL A 285 -8.02 4.40 -17.51
N LYS A 286 -8.63 5.48 -16.97
CA LYS A 286 -10.07 5.69 -17.06
C LYS A 286 -10.42 6.20 -18.44
N ALA A 287 -11.42 5.59 -19.08
CA ALA A 287 -11.90 6.03 -20.39
C ALA A 287 -12.25 7.54 -20.40
N SER A 288 -12.01 8.19 -21.54
CA SER A 288 -12.29 9.61 -21.77
C SER A 288 -13.78 9.88 -21.87
#